data_633567e3f2dae122fbad689e3776ea85
#
_entry.id   633567e3f2dae122fbad689e3776ea85
#
_cell.length_a   1.000
_cell.length_b   1.000
_cell.length_c   1.000
_cell.angle_alpha   90.00
_cell.angle_beta   90.00
_cell.angle_gamma   90.00
#
_symmetry.space_group_name_H-M   'P 1'
#
loop_
_entity.id
_entity.type
_entity.pdbx_description
1 polymer ?
#
loop_
_entity_poly.entity_id
_entity_poly.type
_entity_poly.pdbx_seq_one_letter_code
_entity_poly.pdbx_strand_id
1 'polypeptide(L)'
;VIGLGCERFNPQELYDAVKATGKPVAKFVIQEEGGVTKTVERAVTVGRQFAAELDRQERVPCALRELMVATKCGGTDATSGLAANPAVGSMVDKVVAEGGSAILSELNELLGTEKYLAKRAVSPEVAEKIYDAIYEIEDVLRGGLDFSLPENRNQLISPGNFAGGVSSVVEKALGGVHKSGTAPFQDVLQYAMPPENGKRGLFLMDYESQDGEVVTGMIGCGSQVVAFTTGRGHATGHPLAPVIKITGNYKTYAAMTECFDFDASDIISKGASVEEVGEKLLELVIRVA
;
A
#
# COMPACT_ATOMS: atom_id res chain seq x y z
N VAL A 1 22.91 -0.43 -3.42
CA VAL A 1 22.89 -1.14 -2.12
C VAL A 1 23.96 -0.52 -1.23
N ILE A 2 23.57 -0.09 -0.03
CA ILE A 2 24.51 0.45 0.96
C ILE A 2 24.38 -0.37 2.23
N GLY A 3 25.46 -1.03 2.65
CA GLY A 3 25.55 -1.78 3.90
C GLY A 3 26.43 -1.04 4.91
N LEU A 4 26.25 -1.34 6.21
CA LEU A 4 27.12 -0.84 7.28
C LEU A 4 28.41 -1.67 7.35
N GLY A 5 28.32 -3.00 7.26
CA GLY A 5 29.40 -3.97 7.35
C GLY A 5 29.37 -4.90 8.57
N CYS A 6 28.36 -4.73 9.45
CA CYS A 6 28.14 -5.59 10.62
C CYS A 6 26.67 -5.95 10.85
N GLU A 7 25.80 -5.63 9.92
CA GLU A 7 24.40 -6.03 9.91
C GLU A 7 24.23 -7.54 9.62
N ARG A 8 23.10 -8.11 10.04
CA ARG A 8 22.76 -9.51 9.71
C ARG A 8 22.43 -9.71 8.23
N PHE A 9 21.93 -8.67 7.59
CA PHE A 9 21.63 -8.68 6.16
C PHE A 9 22.94 -8.64 5.37
N ASN A 10 23.07 -9.50 4.34
CA ASN A 10 24.24 -9.53 3.47
C ASN A 10 24.05 -8.60 2.25
N PRO A 11 24.69 -7.42 2.20
CA PRO A 11 24.57 -6.51 1.06
C PRO A 11 25.01 -7.12 -0.28
N GLN A 12 25.90 -8.14 -0.24
CA GLN A 12 26.35 -8.84 -1.45
C GLN A 12 25.22 -9.66 -2.08
N GLU A 13 24.42 -10.36 -1.29
CA GLU A 13 23.29 -11.15 -1.78
C GLU A 13 22.27 -10.28 -2.53
N LEU A 14 21.92 -9.13 -1.96
CA LEU A 14 21.03 -8.19 -2.65
C LEU A 14 21.66 -7.62 -3.92
N TYR A 15 22.95 -7.27 -3.87
CA TYR A 15 23.67 -6.80 -5.05
C TYR A 15 23.64 -7.84 -6.18
N ASP A 16 23.92 -9.10 -5.86
CA ASP A 16 23.95 -10.20 -6.84
C ASP A 16 22.55 -10.48 -7.40
N ALA A 17 21.51 -10.45 -6.55
CA ALA A 17 20.12 -10.61 -6.97
C ALA A 17 19.68 -9.50 -7.94
N VAL A 18 19.97 -8.24 -7.64
CA VAL A 18 19.67 -7.13 -8.56
C VAL A 18 20.49 -7.24 -9.85
N LYS A 19 21.77 -7.54 -9.75
CA LYS A 19 22.65 -7.71 -10.91
C LYS A 19 22.17 -8.81 -11.86
N ALA A 20 21.62 -9.90 -11.32
CA ALA A 20 21.07 -11.01 -12.10
C ALA A 20 19.87 -10.59 -12.97
N THR A 21 19.17 -9.50 -12.62
CA THR A 21 18.07 -8.93 -13.43
C THR A 21 18.55 -8.12 -14.64
N GLY A 22 19.86 -7.88 -14.77
CA GLY A 22 20.44 -7.00 -15.79
C GLY A 22 20.28 -5.51 -15.50
N LYS A 23 19.70 -5.12 -14.36
CA LYS A 23 19.58 -3.72 -13.95
C LYS A 23 20.90 -3.15 -13.45
N PRO A 24 21.22 -1.87 -13.72
CA PRO A 24 22.37 -1.21 -13.13
C PRO A 24 22.30 -1.26 -11.60
N VAL A 25 23.40 -1.66 -10.96
CA VAL A 25 23.47 -1.75 -9.49
C VAL A 25 24.90 -1.45 -9.02
N ALA A 26 25.01 -0.79 -7.89
CA ALA A 26 26.26 -0.56 -7.18
C ALA A 26 26.14 -0.98 -5.72
N LYS A 27 27.24 -1.41 -5.13
CA LYS A 27 27.33 -1.80 -3.72
C LYS A 27 28.41 -0.98 -3.03
N PHE A 28 28.10 -0.51 -1.83
CA PHE A 28 29.02 0.18 -0.93
C PHE A 28 28.87 -0.42 0.47
N VAL A 29 29.98 -0.60 1.19
CA VAL A 29 29.98 -0.99 2.59
C VAL A 29 30.69 0.12 3.39
N ILE A 30 29.98 0.78 4.29
CA ILE A 30 30.44 2.01 4.98
C ILE A 30 31.80 1.79 5.67
N GLN A 31 31.98 0.65 6.33
CA GLN A 31 33.22 0.31 7.02
C GLN A 31 34.40 0.08 6.05
N GLU A 32 34.13 -0.49 4.86
CA GLU A 32 35.14 -0.72 3.82
C GLU A 32 35.49 0.57 3.05
N GLU A 33 34.50 1.47 2.87
CA GLU A 33 34.68 2.75 2.19
C GLU A 33 35.46 3.78 3.02
N GLY A 34 35.66 3.52 4.30
CA GLY A 34 36.38 4.41 5.22
C GLY A 34 35.48 5.49 5.85
N GLY A 35 34.18 5.18 6.01
CA GLY A 35 33.22 5.96 6.75
C GLY A 35 32.10 6.58 5.90
N VAL A 36 31.12 7.17 6.61
CA VAL A 36 29.86 7.66 6.03
C VAL A 36 30.09 8.71 4.94
N THR A 37 30.94 9.72 5.18
CA THR A 37 31.15 10.82 4.22
C THR A 37 31.66 10.32 2.87
N LYS A 38 32.67 9.45 2.88
CA LYS A 38 33.24 8.88 1.63
C LYS A 38 32.23 7.99 0.93
N THR A 39 31.45 7.21 1.68
CA THR A 39 30.37 6.37 1.12
C THR A 39 29.32 7.23 0.43
N VAL A 40 28.87 8.32 1.05
CA VAL A 40 27.89 9.26 0.47
C VAL A 40 28.44 9.88 -0.83
N GLU A 41 29.67 10.39 -0.82
CA GLU A 41 30.29 10.99 -2.01
C GLU A 41 30.34 10.03 -3.21
N ARG A 42 30.76 8.78 -2.96
CA ARG A 42 30.81 7.74 -4.00
C ARG A 42 29.41 7.33 -4.45
N ALA A 43 28.50 7.08 -3.51
CA ALA A 43 27.12 6.70 -3.83
C ALA A 43 26.38 7.78 -4.62
N VAL A 44 26.55 9.08 -4.27
CA VAL A 44 25.99 10.22 -5.01
C VAL A 44 26.57 10.28 -6.43
N THR A 45 27.86 10.04 -6.59
CA THR A 45 28.49 10.05 -7.92
C THR A 45 27.88 8.97 -8.82
N VAL A 46 27.73 7.73 -8.32
CA VAL A 46 27.11 6.65 -9.08
C VAL A 46 25.61 6.90 -9.28
N GLY A 47 24.92 7.40 -8.25
CA GLY A 47 23.50 7.76 -8.36
C GLY A 47 23.22 8.79 -9.46
N ARG A 48 24.09 9.79 -9.63
CA ARG A 48 23.98 10.76 -10.73
C ARG A 48 24.20 10.13 -12.10
N GLN A 49 25.06 9.13 -12.21
CA GLN A 49 25.21 8.36 -13.46
C GLN A 49 23.95 7.59 -13.79
N PHE A 50 23.34 6.90 -12.81
CA PHE A 50 22.09 6.19 -13.01
C PHE A 50 20.94 7.16 -13.39
N ALA A 51 20.84 8.30 -12.72
CA ALA A 51 19.85 9.32 -13.08
C ALA A 51 20.00 9.80 -14.52
N ALA A 52 21.24 10.09 -14.96
CA ALA A 52 21.50 10.51 -16.32
C ALA A 52 21.21 9.41 -17.37
N GLU A 53 21.29 8.14 -17.00
CA GLU A 53 20.88 7.02 -17.87
C GLU A 53 19.35 6.92 -17.94
N LEU A 54 18.66 7.10 -16.80
CA LEU A 54 17.19 7.11 -16.75
C LEU A 54 16.60 8.28 -17.54
N ASP A 55 17.19 9.47 -17.47
CA ASP A 55 16.74 10.66 -18.21
C ASP A 55 16.80 10.49 -19.74
N ARG A 56 17.56 9.51 -20.22
CA ARG A 56 17.64 9.17 -21.66
C ARG A 56 16.59 8.16 -22.11
N GLN A 57 15.87 7.55 -21.17
CA GLN A 57 14.85 6.58 -21.50
C GLN A 57 13.56 7.29 -21.92
N GLU A 58 13.04 6.93 -23.07
CA GLU A 58 11.77 7.43 -23.55
C GLU A 58 10.62 6.65 -22.87
N ARG A 59 9.58 7.39 -22.47
CA ARG A 59 8.35 6.77 -21.99
C ARG A 59 7.57 6.22 -23.19
N VAL A 60 7.10 5.00 -23.04
CA VAL A 60 6.28 4.33 -24.05
C VAL A 60 4.84 4.17 -23.56
N PRO A 61 3.84 4.24 -24.45
CA PRO A 61 2.46 3.97 -24.08
C PRO A 61 2.31 2.53 -23.59
N CYS A 62 1.71 2.37 -22.40
CA CYS A 62 1.35 1.07 -21.84
C CYS A 62 -0.16 0.98 -21.66
N ALA A 63 -0.72 -0.22 -21.81
CA ALA A 63 -2.14 -0.44 -21.54
C ALA A 63 -2.39 -0.47 -20.03
N LEU A 64 -3.57 -0.04 -19.59
CA LEU A 64 -3.96 -0.03 -18.18
C LEU A 64 -3.91 -1.43 -17.54
N ARG A 65 -4.05 -2.49 -18.33
CA ARG A 65 -3.87 -3.88 -17.87
C ARG A 65 -2.46 -4.17 -17.32
N GLU A 66 -1.45 -3.37 -17.64
CA GLU A 66 -0.09 -3.53 -17.10
C GLU A 66 0.09 -2.86 -15.74
N LEU A 67 -0.90 -2.07 -15.30
CA LEU A 67 -0.86 -1.36 -14.02
C LEU A 67 -1.28 -2.27 -12.88
N MET A 68 -0.50 -2.24 -11.78
CA MET A 68 -0.87 -2.77 -10.48
C MET A 68 -0.81 -1.66 -9.44
N VAL A 69 -1.90 -1.44 -8.72
CA VAL A 69 -2.04 -0.40 -7.68
C VAL A 69 -2.10 -1.04 -6.30
N ALA A 70 -1.28 -0.59 -5.38
CA ALA A 70 -1.42 -0.93 -3.97
C ALA A 70 -2.38 0.03 -3.26
N THR A 71 -3.13 -0.46 -2.29
CA THR A 71 -4.02 0.36 -1.45
C THR A 71 -3.61 0.30 0.01
N LYS A 72 -3.42 1.47 0.63
CA LYS A 72 -2.94 1.62 2.02
C LYS A 72 -3.77 2.67 2.76
N CYS A 73 -3.88 2.56 4.06
CA CYS A 73 -4.37 3.67 4.88
C CYS A 73 -3.44 3.96 6.06
N GLY A 74 -3.46 5.22 6.54
CA GLY A 74 -2.71 5.65 7.71
C GLY A 74 -3.33 6.89 8.31
N GLY A 75 -3.42 6.97 9.65
CA GLY A 75 -4.09 8.07 10.32
C GLY A 75 -5.58 8.17 9.95
N THR A 76 -6.31 7.04 10.06
CA THR A 76 -7.72 6.91 9.70
C THR A 76 -8.61 7.81 10.57
N ASP A 77 -9.55 8.49 9.93
CA ASP A 77 -10.67 9.20 10.57
C ASP A 77 -12.02 8.78 9.95
N ALA A 78 -13.13 9.33 10.43
CA ALA A 78 -14.46 9.02 9.92
C ALA A 78 -14.58 9.30 8.41
N THR A 79 -13.91 10.31 7.88
CA THR A 79 -13.96 10.67 6.45
C THR A 79 -13.22 9.67 5.57
N SER A 80 -12.27 8.91 6.14
CA SER A 80 -11.56 7.86 5.41
C SER A 80 -12.51 6.78 4.91
N GLY A 81 -13.40 6.28 5.80
CA GLY A 81 -14.40 5.26 5.44
C GLY A 81 -15.55 5.78 4.56
N LEU A 82 -15.88 7.07 4.67
CA LEU A 82 -17.03 7.67 3.97
C LEU A 82 -16.67 8.25 2.60
N ALA A 83 -15.40 8.63 2.36
CA ALA A 83 -14.98 9.29 1.13
C ALA A 83 -13.70 8.72 0.53
N ALA A 84 -12.57 8.80 1.24
CA ALA A 84 -11.27 8.46 0.65
C ALA A 84 -11.18 6.98 0.23
N ASN A 85 -11.54 6.05 1.12
CA ASN A 85 -11.50 4.61 0.83
C ASN A 85 -12.49 4.20 -0.27
N PRO A 86 -13.76 4.66 -0.27
CA PRO A 86 -14.68 4.41 -1.39
C PRO A 86 -14.17 4.95 -2.72
N ALA A 87 -13.58 6.16 -2.77
CA ALA A 87 -13.00 6.70 -4.00
C ALA A 87 -11.85 5.83 -4.53
N VAL A 88 -10.97 5.35 -3.62
CA VAL A 88 -9.92 4.38 -3.98
C VAL A 88 -10.51 3.08 -4.48
N GLY A 89 -11.56 2.56 -3.84
CA GLY A 89 -12.24 1.34 -4.28
C GLY A 89 -12.86 1.46 -5.68
N SER A 90 -13.49 2.59 -5.98
CA SER A 90 -14.02 2.87 -7.32
C SER A 90 -12.91 2.93 -8.39
N MET A 91 -11.77 3.55 -8.05
CA MET A 91 -10.58 3.55 -8.91
C MET A 91 -10.03 2.12 -9.11
N VAL A 92 -9.96 1.31 -8.04
CA VAL A 92 -9.51 -0.10 -8.11
C VAL A 92 -10.42 -0.92 -9.03
N ASP A 93 -11.74 -0.79 -8.90
CA ASP A 93 -12.69 -1.51 -9.75
C ASP A 93 -12.48 -1.19 -11.23
N LYS A 94 -12.18 0.06 -11.58
CA LYS A 94 -11.89 0.49 -12.95
C LYS A 94 -10.57 -0.09 -13.46
N VAL A 95 -9.50 -0.07 -12.64
CA VAL A 95 -8.22 -0.70 -12.99
C VAL A 95 -8.39 -2.19 -13.27
N VAL A 96 -9.12 -2.90 -12.40
CA VAL A 96 -9.38 -4.34 -12.56
C VAL A 96 -10.27 -4.64 -13.75
N ALA A 97 -11.29 -3.81 -14.02
CA ALA A 97 -12.16 -3.96 -15.20
C ALA A 97 -11.40 -3.85 -16.52
N GLU A 98 -10.35 -3.01 -16.57
CA GLU A 98 -9.45 -2.88 -17.73
C GLU A 98 -8.34 -3.96 -17.77
N GLY A 99 -8.43 -4.97 -16.90
CA GLY A 99 -7.49 -6.09 -16.83
C GLY A 99 -6.21 -5.80 -16.04
N GLY A 100 -6.13 -4.67 -15.35
CA GLY A 100 -5.06 -4.34 -14.42
C GLY A 100 -5.20 -5.10 -13.10
N SER A 101 -4.36 -4.74 -12.12
CA SER A 101 -4.35 -5.40 -10.82
C SER A 101 -4.37 -4.42 -9.66
N ALA A 102 -4.86 -4.89 -8.52
CA ALA A 102 -4.77 -4.14 -7.27
C ALA A 102 -4.44 -5.06 -6.09
N ILE A 103 -3.84 -4.49 -5.04
CA ILE A 103 -3.51 -5.20 -3.81
C ILE A 103 -4.14 -4.47 -2.62
N LEU A 104 -4.90 -5.21 -1.82
CA LEU A 104 -5.27 -4.89 -0.45
C LEU A 104 -4.32 -5.62 0.49
N SER A 105 -3.98 -5.04 1.62
CA SER A 105 -3.23 -5.68 2.72
C SER A 105 -3.71 -5.14 4.06
N GLU A 106 -2.85 -5.09 5.07
CA GLU A 106 -3.19 -4.55 6.40
C GLU A 106 -4.16 -5.46 7.18
N LEU A 107 -3.85 -6.77 7.25
CA LEU A 107 -4.77 -7.78 7.77
C LEU A 107 -5.31 -7.48 9.16
N ASN A 108 -4.48 -6.92 10.06
CA ASN A 108 -4.92 -6.50 11.39
C ASN A 108 -5.97 -5.38 11.37
N GLU A 109 -6.08 -4.65 10.25
CA GLU A 109 -7.11 -3.64 10.03
C GLU A 109 -8.35 -4.18 9.30
N LEU A 110 -8.40 -5.49 9.04
CA LEU A 110 -9.52 -6.18 8.39
C LEU A 110 -10.28 -7.12 9.33
N LEU A 111 -9.90 -7.17 10.61
CA LEU A 111 -10.52 -8.02 11.63
C LEU A 111 -12.01 -7.72 11.78
N GLY A 112 -12.84 -8.77 11.70
CA GLY A 112 -14.30 -8.70 11.72
C GLY A 112 -14.95 -8.55 10.34
N THR A 113 -14.16 -8.49 9.26
CA THR A 113 -14.65 -8.44 7.88
C THR A 113 -14.34 -9.71 7.06
N GLU A 114 -13.82 -10.76 7.69
CA GLU A 114 -13.36 -12.01 7.08
C GLU A 114 -14.44 -12.61 6.16
N LYS A 115 -15.68 -12.70 6.67
CA LYS A 115 -16.82 -13.24 5.91
C LYS A 115 -17.17 -12.39 4.70
N TYR A 116 -17.01 -11.07 4.79
CA TYR A 116 -17.26 -10.17 3.68
C TYR A 116 -16.21 -10.35 2.59
N LEU A 117 -14.92 -10.41 2.96
CA LEU A 117 -13.82 -10.61 2.03
C LEU A 117 -13.88 -12.00 1.37
N ALA A 118 -14.07 -13.05 2.17
CA ALA A 118 -14.15 -14.43 1.68
C ALA A 118 -15.31 -14.66 0.69
N LYS A 119 -16.45 -13.96 0.85
CA LYS A 119 -17.56 -14.01 -0.12
C LYS A 119 -17.19 -13.46 -1.49
N ARG A 120 -16.15 -12.64 -1.58
CA ARG A 120 -15.64 -12.05 -2.82
C ARG A 120 -14.50 -12.87 -3.43
N ALA A 121 -14.14 -14.02 -2.87
CA ALA A 121 -13.13 -14.90 -3.43
C ALA A 121 -13.62 -15.57 -4.72
N VAL A 122 -12.73 -15.75 -5.70
CA VAL A 122 -13.07 -16.44 -6.98
C VAL A 122 -13.33 -17.93 -6.80
N SER A 123 -12.86 -18.53 -5.70
CA SER A 123 -13.04 -19.93 -5.40
C SER A 123 -13.08 -20.19 -3.89
N PRO A 124 -13.58 -21.36 -3.45
CA PRO A 124 -13.54 -21.77 -2.03
C PRO A 124 -12.11 -21.80 -1.46
N GLU A 125 -11.12 -22.22 -2.25
CA GLU A 125 -9.73 -22.31 -1.83
C GLU A 125 -9.14 -20.90 -1.54
N VAL A 126 -9.49 -19.91 -2.35
CA VAL A 126 -9.10 -18.52 -2.10
C VAL A 126 -9.82 -17.94 -0.88
N ALA A 127 -11.08 -18.33 -0.67
CA ALA A 127 -11.83 -17.94 0.52
C ALA A 127 -11.19 -18.51 1.81
N GLU A 128 -10.75 -19.77 1.79
CA GLU A 128 -10.03 -20.40 2.90
C GLU A 128 -8.72 -19.66 3.20
N LYS A 129 -7.90 -19.39 2.19
CA LYS A 129 -6.66 -18.58 2.35
C LYS A 129 -6.92 -17.20 2.97
N ILE A 130 -8.02 -16.54 2.63
CA ILE A 130 -8.40 -15.25 3.23
C ILE A 130 -8.71 -15.41 4.71
N TYR A 131 -9.45 -16.45 5.09
CA TYR A 131 -9.72 -16.75 6.50
C TYR A 131 -8.44 -17.06 7.26
N ASP A 132 -7.60 -17.94 6.72
CA ASP A 132 -6.35 -18.36 7.35
C ASP A 132 -5.44 -17.15 7.61
N ALA A 133 -5.18 -16.32 6.60
CA ALA A 133 -4.33 -15.16 6.73
C ALA A 133 -4.83 -14.18 7.82
N ILE A 134 -6.15 -13.91 7.89
CA ILE A 134 -6.71 -12.98 8.88
C ILE A 134 -6.71 -13.60 10.28
N TYR A 135 -7.00 -14.90 10.42
CA TYR A 135 -7.00 -15.55 11.73
C TYR A 135 -5.57 -15.76 12.26
N GLU A 136 -4.61 -16.07 11.41
CA GLU A 136 -3.19 -16.17 11.83
C GLU A 136 -2.68 -14.84 12.39
N ILE A 137 -2.95 -13.71 11.73
CA ILE A 137 -2.55 -12.41 12.25
C ILE A 137 -3.32 -12.04 13.53
N GLU A 138 -4.62 -12.40 13.62
CA GLU A 138 -5.38 -12.19 14.85
C GLU A 138 -4.76 -12.95 16.02
N ASP A 139 -4.36 -14.20 15.83
CA ASP A 139 -3.73 -15.04 16.86
C ASP A 139 -2.37 -14.49 17.31
N VAL A 140 -1.57 -14.01 16.38
CA VAL A 140 -0.29 -13.35 16.68
C VAL A 140 -0.51 -12.08 17.51
N LEU A 141 -1.45 -11.24 17.11
CA LEU A 141 -1.71 -9.95 17.77
C LEU A 141 -2.42 -10.12 19.11
N ARG A 142 -3.16 -11.20 19.29
CA ARG A 142 -3.86 -11.50 20.53
C ARG A 142 -2.93 -11.56 21.71
N GLY A 143 -1.72 -12.15 21.58
CA GLY A 143 -0.68 -12.13 22.58
C GLY A 143 -1.15 -12.65 23.98
N GLY A 144 -2.15 -13.52 24.02
CA GLY A 144 -2.79 -14.02 25.26
C GLY A 144 -3.97 -13.16 25.76
N LEU A 145 -4.35 -12.09 25.06
CA LEU A 145 -5.56 -11.31 25.37
C LEU A 145 -6.82 -12.04 24.89
N ASP A 146 -7.91 -11.89 25.62
CA ASP A 146 -9.24 -12.37 25.20
C ASP A 146 -9.90 -11.36 24.26
N PHE A 147 -9.84 -11.61 22.95
CA PHE A 147 -10.45 -10.75 21.92
C PHE A 147 -11.97 -10.90 21.81
N SER A 148 -12.62 -11.75 22.60
CA SER A 148 -14.08 -11.69 22.77
C SER A 148 -14.51 -10.43 23.51
N LEU A 149 -13.58 -9.80 24.26
CA LEU A 149 -13.78 -8.52 24.93
C LEU A 149 -13.42 -7.37 23.99
N PRO A 150 -14.38 -6.50 23.62
CA PRO A 150 -14.15 -5.39 22.67
C PRO A 150 -13.00 -4.46 23.07
N GLU A 151 -12.81 -4.20 24.36
CA GLU A 151 -11.74 -3.35 24.89
C GLU A 151 -10.34 -3.91 24.56
N ASN A 152 -10.16 -5.23 24.57
CA ASN A 152 -8.90 -5.85 24.21
C ASN A 152 -8.65 -5.74 22.70
N ARG A 153 -9.65 -6.03 21.88
CA ARG A 153 -9.57 -5.91 20.42
C ARG A 153 -9.32 -4.47 19.98
N ASN A 154 -9.94 -3.49 20.65
CA ASN A 154 -9.78 -2.08 20.34
C ASN A 154 -8.38 -1.52 20.64
N GLN A 155 -7.51 -2.26 21.37
CA GLN A 155 -6.11 -1.89 21.54
C GLN A 155 -5.32 -1.96 20.21
N LEU A 156 -5.85 -2.63 19.20
CA LEU A 156 -5.25 -2.71 17.86
C LEU A 156 -5.39 -1.42 17.02
N ILE A 157 -6.18 -0.45 17.48
CA ILE A 157 -6.30 0.85 16.80
C ILE A 157 -5.69 1.97 17.64
N SER A 158 -5.03 2.90 16.96
CA SER A 158 -4.31 3.98 17.63
C SER A 158 -5.25 4.99 18.28
N PRO A 159 -4.82 5.68 19.36
CA PRO A 159 -5.57 6.78 19.94
C PRO A 159 -5.94 7.87 18.93
N GLY A 160 -5.10 8.07 17.89
CA GLY A 160 -5.37 9.00 16.80
C GLY A 160 -6.59 8.63 15.95
N ASN A 161 -6.87 7.34 15.77
CA ASN A 161 -8.08 6.90 15.07
C ASN A 161 -9.34 7.19 15.90
N PHE A 162 -9.32 6.95 17.22
CA PHE A 162 -10.43 7.33 18.10
C PHE A 162 -10.66 8.83 18.08
N ALA A 163 -9.60 9.63 18.19
CA ALA A 163 -9.70 11.09 18.09
C ALA A 163 -10.21 11.56 16.71
N GLY A 164 -10.02 10.75 15.67
CA GLY A 164 -10.55 10.95 14.32
C GLY A 164 -12.02 10.52 14.14
N GLY A 165 -12.66 9.98 15.19
CA GLY A 165 -14.07 9.55 15.18
C GLY A 165 -14.32 8.08 14.87
N VAL A 166 -13.27 7.25 14.80
CA VAL A 166 -13.40 5.79 14.67
C VAL A 166 -13.77 5.19 16.03
N SER A 167 -14.80 4.36 16.12
CA SER A 167 -15.33 3.85 17.39
C SER A 167 -14.82 2.45 17.77
N SER A 168 -14.40 1.64 16.79
CA SER A 168 -14.00 0.26 17.03
C SER A 168 -13.13 -0.28 15.91
N VAL A 169 -12.44 -1.43 16.16
CA VAL A 169 -11.69 -2.18 15.14
C VAL A 169 -12.59 -2.58 13.98
N VAL A 170 -13.79 -3.08 14.25
CA VAL A 170 -14.72 -3.54 13.19
C VAL A 170 -15.20 -2.37 12.32
N GLU A 171 -15.47 -1.20 12.92
CA GLU A 171 -15.82 0.00 12.14
C GLU A 171 -14.66 0.43 11.24
N LYS A 172 -13.43 0.46 11.78
CA LYS A 172 -12.22 0.74 11.00
C LYS A 172 -12.08 -0.25 9.84
N ALA A 173 -12.27 -1.54 10.11
CA ALA A 173 -12.17 -2.61 9.12
C ALA A 173 -13.23 -2.47 8.02
N LEU A 174 -14.48 -2.21 8.39
CA LEU A 174 -15.57 -1.97 7.42
C LEU A 174 -15.26 -0.77 6.51
N GLY A 175 -14.70 0.31 7.07
CA GLY A 175 -14.23 1.44 6.27
C GLY A 175 -13.01 1.07 5.40
N GLY A 176 -12.10 0.26 5.94
CA GLY A 176 -10.86 -0.16 5.29
C GLY A 176 -11.07 -1.04 4.06
N VAL A 177 -12.02 -1.97 4.10
CA VAL A 177 -12.30 -2.89 2.97
C VAL A 177 -12.77 -2.17 1.72
N HIS A 178 -13.35 -0.98 1.85
CA HIS A 178 -13.79 -0.19 0.70
C HIS A 178 -12.65 0.20 -0.25
N LYS A 179 -11.40 0.25 0.23
CA LYS A 179 -10.23 0.49 -0.63
C LYS A 179 -10.05 -0.57 -1.73
N SER A 180 -10.60 -1.76 -1.53
CA SER A 180 -10.49 -2.87 -2.49
C SER A 180 -11.61 -2.88 -3.55
N GLY A 181 -12.52 -1.91 -3.54
CA GLY A 181 -13.68 -1.92 -4.43
C GLY A 181 -14.58 -3.13 -4.25
N THR A 182 -15.13 -3.61 -5.35
CA THR A 182 -16.08 -4.73 -5.39
C THR A 182 -15.57 -5.96 -6.16
N ALA A 183 -14.45 -5.84 -6.86
CA ALA A 183 -13.86 -6.92 -7.66
C ALA A 183 -13.60 -8.18 -6.82
N PRO A 184 -13.67 -9.39 -7.43
CA PRO A 184 -13.37 -10.64 -6.72
C PRO A 184 -11.88 -10.80 -6.47
N PHE A 185 -11.52 -11.33 -5.28
CA PHE A 185 -10.15 -11.67 -4.93
C PHE A 185 -9.68 -12.90 -5.71
N GLN A 186 -8.57 -12.74 -6.43
CA GLN A 186 -7.97 -13.79 -7.27
C GLN A 186 -7.07 -14.74 -6.48
N ASP A 187 -6.40 -14.25 -5.45
CA ASP A 187 -5.55 -15.04 -4.56
C ASP A 187 -5.14 -14.22 -3.31
N VAL A 188 -4.49 -14.91 -2.36
CA VAL A 188 -3.73 -14.33 -1.26
C VAL A 188 -2.25 -14.44 -1.58
N LEU A 189 -1.54 -13.32 -1.59
CA LEU A 189 -0.12 -13.24 -1.88
C LEU A 189 0.69 -13.27 -0.59
N GLN A 190 1.80 -13.97 -0.58
CA GLN A 190 2.79 -13.86 0.47
C GLN A 190 3.52 -12.50 0.37
N TYR A 191 4.06 -12.04 1.48
CA TYR A 191 4.79 -10.76 1.55
C TYR A 191 5.84 -10.63 0.45
N ALA A 192 5.75 -9.55 -0.33
CA ALA A 192 6.66 -9.20 -1.42
C ALA A 192 6.74 -10.24 -2.57
N MET A 193 5.79 -11.17 -2.66
CA MET A 193 5.75 -12.17 -3.73
C MET A 193 4.73 -11.77 -4.80
N PRO A 194 5.14 -11.63 -6.07
CA PRO A 194 4.21 -11.27 -7.15
C PRO A 194 3.21 -12.40 -7.42
N PRO A 195 2.05 -12.07 -8.05
CA PRO A 195 1.10 -13.08 -8.46
C PRO A 195 1.72 -14.13 -9.38
N GLU A 196 1.43 -15.40 -9.13
CA GLU A 196 1.92 -16.51 -9.94
C GLU A 196 1.28 -16.54 -11.33
N ASN A 197 2.02 -17.07 -12.29
CA ASN A 197 1.55 -17.34 -13.66
C ASN A 197 0.93 -16.12 -14.37
N GLY A 198 1.32 -14.91 -14.00
CA GLY A 198 0.81 -13.69 -14.62
C GLY A 198 -0.67 -13.42 -14.32
N LYS A 199 -1.23 -14.00 -13.23
CA LYS A 199 -2.59 -13.69 -12.77
C LYS A 199 -2.75 -12.18 -12.58
N ARG A 200 -3.93 -11.67 -12.92
CA ARG A 200 -4.31 -10.27 -12.81
C ARG A 200 -5.63 -10.14 -12.04
N GLY A 201 -5.90 -8.96 -11.52
CA GLY A 201 -7.11 -8.65 -10.77
C GLY A 201 -6.81 -8.20 -9.35
N LEU A 202 -7.74 -8.40 -8.43
CA LEU A 202 -7.59 -8.00 -7.04
C LEU A 202 -6.95 -9.12 -6.22
N PHE A 203 -5.96 -8.73 -5.40
CA PHE A 203 -5.25 -9.64 -4.48
C PHE A 203 -5.31 -9.14 -3.04
N LEU A 204 -5.23 -10.07 -2.10
CA LEU A 204 -4.93 -9.77 -0.70
C LEU A 204 -3.45 -10.12 -0.44
N MET A 205 -2.65 -9.22 0.11
CA MET A 205 -1.30 -9.56 0.54
C MET A 205 -1.31 -9.84 2.04
N ASP A 206 -0.76 -10.98 2.40
CA ASP A 206 -0.65 -11.45 3.78
C ASP A 206 0.45 -10.66 4.51
N TYR A 207 0.04 -9.58 5.17
CA TYR A 207 0.90 -8.76 6.03
C TYR A 207 0.09 -7.81 6.91
N GLU A 208 0.70 -7.39 8.03
CA GLU A 208 0.14 -6.38 8.93
C GLU A 208 0.30 -4.94 8.42
N SER A 209 -0.17 -3.95 9.18
CA SER A 209 -0.31 -2.56 8.71
C SER A 209 0.89 -1.64 8.98
N GLN A 210 2.09 -2.17 9.29
CA GLN A 210 3.29 -1.35 9.48
C GLN A 210 3.64 -0.59 8.19
N ASP A 211 3.53 0.75 8.22
CA ASP A 211 3.47 1.57 7.00
C ASP A 211 4.64 1.37 6.03
N GLY A 212 5.88 1.45 6.50
CA GLY A 212 7.06 1.30 5.64
C GLY A 212 7.21 -0.12 5.08
N GLU A 213 6.90 -1.10 5.90
CA GLU A 213 7.06 -2.52 5.59
C GLU A 213 5.97 -2.99 4.63
N VAL A 214 4.70 -2.71 4.92
CA VAL A 214 3.59 -3.13 4.05
C VAL A 214 3.65 -2.48 2.68
N VAL A 215 4.02 -1.18 2.60
CA VAL A 215 4.22 -0.49 1.31
C VAL A 215 5.35 -1.15 0.53
N THR A 216 6.47 -1.47 1.19
CA THR A 216 7.60 -2.19 0.55
C THR A 216 7.17 -3.56 0.05
N GLY A 217 6.41 -4.32 0.85
CA GLY A 217 5.87 -5.62 0.46
C GLY A 217 4.97 -5.56 -0.76
N MET A 218 4.02 -4.62 -0.79
CA MET A 218 3.11 -4.44 -1.93
C MET A 218 3.85 -4.00 -3.21
N ILE A 219 4.90 -3.19 -3.10
CA ILE A 219 5.78 -2.85 -4.22
C ILE A 219 6.57 -4.09 -4.67
N GLY A 220 7.05 -4.92 -3.72
CA GLY A 220 7.69 -6.20 -4.01
C GLY A 220 6.76 -7.17 -4.75
N CYS A 221 5.46 -7.14 -4.49
CA CYS A 221 4.45 -7.89 -5.25
C CYS A 221 4.24 -7.37 -6.69
N GLY A 222 4.82 -6.21 -7.05
CA GLY A 222 4.76 -5.65 -8.41
C GLY A 222 3.93 -4.37 -8.55
N SER A 223 3.48 -3.75 -7.44
CA SER A 223 2.74 -2.49 -7.51
C SER A 223 3.64 -1.35 -7.97
N GLN A 224 3.20 -0.61 -8.99
CA GLN A 224 3.90 0.55 -9.54
C GLN A 224 3.47 1.86 -8.86
N VAL A 225 2.30 1.91 -8.24
CA VAL A 225 1.74 3.09 -7.56
C VAL A 225 1.05 2.64 -6.28
N VAL A 226 1.16 3.45 -5.23
CA VAL A 226 0.46 3.22 -3.95
C VAL A 226 -0.59 4.32 -3.74
N ALA A 227 -1.85 3.95 -3.64
CA ALA A 227 -2.94 4.83 -3.23
C ALA A 227 -3.06 4.81 -1.69
N PHE A 228 -2.58 5.87 -1.04
CA PHE A 228 -2.46 5.96 0.40
C PHE A 228 -3.51 6.90 0.98
N THR A 229 -4.56 6.38 1.60
CA THR A 229 -5.61 7.19 2.22
C THR A 229 -5.24 7.61 3.63
N THR A 230 -5.49 8.86 3.99
CA THR A 230 -5.25 9.37 5.34
C THR A 230 -6.17 10.56 5.67
N GLY A 231 -6.82 10.51 6.83
CA GLY A 231 -7.61 11.63 7.34
C GLY A 231 -6.79 12.69 8.07
N ARG A 232 -5.52 12.39 8.40
CA ARG A 232 -4.69 13.22 9.29
C ARG A 232 -3.36 13.66 8.66
N GLY A 233 -3.07 13.23 7.45
CA GLY A 233 -1.78 13.40 6.80
C GLY A 233 -0.78 12.31 7.19
N HIS A 234 0.13 12.02 6.31
CA HIS A 234 1.18 11.02 6.52
C HIS A 234 2.44 11.33 5.71
N ALA A 235 3.61 11.12 6.31
CA ALA A 235 4.89 11.41 5.67
C ALA A 235 5.44 10.27 4.80
N THR A 236 4.84 9.07 4.85
CA THR A 236 5.34 7.89 4.12
C THR A 236 5.42 8.15 2.63
N GLY A 237 6.62 7.98 2.09
CA GLY A 237 6.93 7.86 0.67
C GLY A 237 7.68 6.56 0.43
N HIS A 238 8.01 6.25 -0.82
CA HIS A 238 8.85 5.10 -1.14
C HIS A 238 9.81 5.42 -2.28
N PRO A 239 11.07 4.97 -2.22
CA PRO A 239 12.07 5.32 -3.24
C PRO A 239 11.87 4.64 -4.60
N LEU A 240 11.09 3.55 -4.66
CA LEU A 240 10.90 2.75 -5.88
C LEU A 240 9.55 2.99 -6.56
N ALA A 241 8.56 3.54 -5.85
CA ALA A 241 7.23 3.77 -6.41
C ALA A 241 6.59 5.01 -5.78
N PRO A 242 5.82 5.81 -6.55
CA PRO A 242 5.09 6.94 -6.01
C PRO A 242 4.01 6.49 -5.03
N VAL A 243 3.85 7.28 -3.95
CA VAL A 243 2.82 7.09 -2.93
C VAL A 243 1.88 8.30 -2.97
N ILE A 244 0.72 8.14 -3.59
CA ILE A 244 -0.30 9.18 -3.77
C ILE A 244 -1.08 9.32 -2.45
N LYS A 245 -1.02 10.49 -1.82
CA LYS A 245 -1.73 10.81 -0.58
C LYS A 245 -3.14 11.31 -0.87
N ILE A 246 -4.13 10.60 -0.34
CA ILE A 246 -5.56 10.84 -0.60
C ILE A 246 -6.26 11.11 0.72
N THR A 247 -7.04 12.18 0.80
CA THR A 247 -7.85 12.47 1.99
C THR A 247 -9.32 12.70 1.65
N GLY A 248 -10.22 12.31 2.56
CA GLY A 248 -11.62 12.69 2.54
C GLY A 248 -11.94 13.87 3.48
N ASN A 249 -10.92 14.39 4.19
CA ASN A 249 -11.08 15.43 5.19
C ASN A 249 -10.68 16.80 4.64
N TYR A 250 -11.68 17.61 4.25
CA TYR A 250 -11.44 18.93 3.67
C TYR A 250 -10.69 19.88 4.61
N LYS A 251 -10.84 19.75 5.93
CA LYS A 251 -10.15 20.60 6.91
C LYS A 251 -8.68 20.27 6.96
N THR A 252 -8.34 18.98 6.99
CA THR A 252 -6.95 18.51 6.97
C THR A 252 -6.29 18.84 5.63
N TYR A 253 -7.01 18.66 4.51
CA TYR A 253 -6.53 19.06 3.19
C TYR A 253 -6.19 20.55 3.13
N ALA A 254 -7.11 21.42 3.56
CA ALA A 254 -6.91 22.88 3.57
C ALA A 254 -5.76 23.32 4.48
N ALA A 255 -5.55 22.64 5.61
CA ALA A 255 -4.48 22.96 6.57
C ALA A 255 -3.10 22.50 6.12
N MET A 256 -3.00 21.43 5.33
CA MET A 256 -1.75 20.77 4.94
C MET A 256 -1.76 20.38 3.45
N THR A 257 -2.19 21.26 2.57
CA THR A 257 -2.34 20.99 1.11
C THR A 257 -1.09 20.37 0.48
N GLU A 258 0.09 20.80 0.92
CA GLU A 258 1.38 20.26 0.44
C GLU A 258 1.64 18.78 0.79
N CYS A 259 0.87 18.22 1.75
CA CYS A 259 1.00 16.84 2.19
C CYS A 259 0.06 15.88 1.46
N PHE A 260 -0.75 16.37 0.51
CA PHE A 260 -1.75 15.59 -0.20
C PHE A 260 -1.69 15.80 -1.70
N ASP A 261 -1.93 14.73 -2.43
CA ASP A 261 -1.98 14.72 -3.89
C ASP A 261 -3.42 14.75 -4.41
N PHE A 262 -4.40 14.33 -3.57
CA PHE A 262 -5.79 14.21 -3.97
C PHE A 262 -6.76 14.47 -2.82
N ASP A 263 -7.79 15.29 -3.09
CA ASP A 263 -8.90 15.60 -2.20
C ASP A 263 -10.19 14.88 -2.64
N ALA A 264 -10.62 13.88 -1.87
CA ALA A 264 -11.87 13.15 -2.09
C ALA A 264 -13.03 13.71 -1.27
N SER A 265 -12.85 14.84 -0.56
CA SER A 265 -13.86 15.40 0.37
C SER A 265 -15.14 15.87 -0.31
N ASP A 266 -15.13 16.07 -1.63
CA ASP A 266 -16.33 16.44 -2.40
C ASP A 266 -17.46 15.42 -2.28
N ILE A 267 -17.15 14.14 -2.00
CA ILE A 267 -18.16 13.11 -1.72
C ILE A 267 -19.03 13.52 -0.53
N ILE A 268 -18.42 14.03 0.55
CA ILE A 268 -19.12 14.41 1.77
C ILE A 268 -19.62 15.86 1.68
N SER A 269 -18.78 16.78 1.19
CA SER A 269 -19.04 18.22 1.27
C SER A 269 -19.96 18.75 0.18
N LYS A 270 -20.00 18.08 -0.99
CA LYS A 270 -20.78 18.51 -2.16
C LYS A 270 -21.73 17.45 -2.68
N GLY A 271 -21.73 16.25 -2.11
CA GLY A 271 -22.56 15.14 -2.57
C GLY A 271 -22.11 14.58 -3.95
N ALA A 272 -20.84 14.72 -4.30
CA ALA A 272 -20.31 14.09 -5.50
C ALA A 272 -20.41 12.55 -5.38
N SER A 273 -20.62 11.85 -6.50
CA SER A 273 -20.66 10.40 -6.46
C SER A 273 -19.27 9.80 -6.24
N VAL A 274 -19.24 8.62 -5.62
CA VAL A 274 -17.98 7.86 -5.42
C VAL A 274 -17.35 7.52 -6.77
N GLU A 275 -18.16 7.18 -7.77
CA GLU A 275 -17.73 6.85 -9.13
C GLU A 275 -17.06 8.04 -9.82
N GLU A 276 -17.63 9.24 -9.69
CA GLU A 276 -17.09 10.47 -10.28
C GLU A 276 -15.73 10.84 -9.66
N VAL A 277 -15.61 10.74 -8.33
CA VAL A 277 -14.36 11.05 -7.62
C VAL A 277 -13.34 9.96 -7.87
N GLY A 278 -13.75 8.69 -7.95
CA GLY A 278 -12.88 7.56 -8.32
C GLY A 278 -12.31 7.68 -9.73
N GLU A 279 -13.08 8.23 -10.70
CA GLU A 279 -12.59 8.51 -12.05
C GLU A 279 -11.47 9.56 -12.04
N LYS A 280 -11.69 10.69 -11.35
CA LYS A 280 -10.66 11.73 -11.19
C LYS A 280 -9.39 11.21 -10.52
N LEU A 281 -9.55 10.28 -9.56
CA LEU A 281 -8.42 9.62 -8.91
C LEU A 281 -7.69 8.69 -9.88
N LEU A 282 -8.41 7.93 -10.72
CA LEU A 282 -7.81 7.10 -11.76
C LEU A 282 -6.98 7.93 -12.75
N GLU A 283 -7.51 9.09 -13.19
CA GLU A 283 -6.76 10.01 -14.05
C GLU A 283 -5.44 10.46 -13.40
N LEU A 284 -5.45 10.76 -12.08
CA LEU A 284 -4.23 11.08 -11.35
C LEU A 284 -3.26 9.90 -11.32
N VAL A 285 -3.75 8.71 -10.98
CA VAL A 285 -2.94 7.48 -10.94
C VAL A 285 -2.27 7.22 -12.29
N ILE A 286 -3.00 7.33 -13.39
CA ILE A 286 -2.46 7.16 -14.75
C ILE A 286 -1.38 8.20 -15.07
N ARG A 287 -1.56 9.46 -14.66
CA ARG A 287 -0.55 10.50 -14.87
C ARG A 287 0.74 10.26 -14.08
N VAL A 288 0.62 9.64 -12.92
CA VAL A 288 1.75 9.38 -12.01
C VAL A 288 2.48 8.09 -12.40
N ALA A 289 1.76 7.06 -12.85
CA ALA A 289 2.32 5.79 -13.32
C ALA A 289 3.07 5.95 -14.64
#